data_0bb99a141a7edce39a26a9c35ed1c055
#
_entry.id   0bb99a141a7edce39a26a9c35ed1c055
#
_cell.length_a   1.000
_cell.length_b   1.000
_cell.length_c   1.000
_cell.angle_alpha   90.00
_cell.angle_beta   90.00
_cell.angle_gamma   90.00
#
_symmetry.space_group_name_H-M   'P 1'
#
loop_
_entity.id
_entity.type
_entity.pdbx_description
1 polymer ?
#
loop_
_entity_poly.entity_id
_entity_poly.type
_entity_poly.pdbx_seq_one_letter_code
_entity_poly.pdbx_strand_id
1 'polypeptide(L)'
;MDQPDAQQYPHGGVPPVTPAAIGRLAAVGGVGFLVASLASDLVIGPFPGPDTPPAQLVSFYAAHHAQVGTGGLVLAVSGVFFVLFGLAVWARIRQASASPLLAGLAMIATALAAVTTLISAGTYGVLGDVGALHGVDAAALQAWHIMGSDGSLADSFSTFLFLLAMAGAGVLARALPRWLAWTAMPLAVLQLVPNQFGFLASLLFLVWTAAAGISLLFGRRDRQADRTAYAVREEVRHA
;
A
#
# COMPACT_ATOMS: atom_id res chain seq x y z
N MET A 1 -53.03 -31.62 8.09
CA MET A 1 -52.52 -30.40 7.41
C MET A 1 -51.02 -30.41 7.62
N ASP A 2 -50.31 -31.14 6.74
CA ASP A 2 -48.88 -31.32 6.82
C ASP A 2 -48.20 -30.07 6.25
N GLN A 3 -47.40 -29.41 7.08
CA GLN A 3 -46.51 -28.35 6.60
C GLN A 3 -45.42 -29.00 5.70
N PRO A 4 -45.25 -28.54 4.46
CA PRO A 4 -44.15 -29.00 3.65
C PRO A 4 -42.85 -28.55 4.27
N ASP A 5 -41.95 -29.52 4.50
CA ASP A 5 -40.55 -29.30 4.92
C ASP A 5 -39.93 -28.15 4.11
N ALA A 6 -39.62 -27.06 4.80
CA ALA A 6 -38.82 -25.98 4.23
C ALA A 6 -37.44 -26.58 3.89
N GLN A 7 -37.26 -26.92 2.62
CA GLN A 7 -35.98 -27.32 2.06
C GLN A 7 -34.99 -26.23 2.46
N GLN A 8 -34.14 -26.54 3.42
CA GLN A 8 -32.91 -25.76 3.72
C GLN A 8 -32.08 -25.78 2.46
N TYR A 9 -32.21 -24.72 1.65
CA TYR A 9 -31.25 -24.43 0.59
C TYR A 9 -29.87 -24.34 1.27
N PRO A 10 -28.91 -25.18 0.88
CA PRO A 10 -27.56 -25.00 1.36
C PRO A 10 -27.13 -23.61 0.84
N HIS A 11 -27.13 -22.63 1.72
CA HIS A 11 -26.50 -21.34 1.42
C HIS A 11 -25.08 -21.65 0.99
N GLY A 12 -24.79 -21.52 -0.30
CA GLY A 12 -23.46 -21.63 -0.88
C GLY A 12 -22.57 -20.52 -0.34
N GLY A 13 -22.27 -20.62 0.96
CA GLY A 13 -21.40 -19.70 1.64
C GLY A 13 -20.02 -19.78 1.02
N VAL A 14 -19.55 -18.66 0.50
CA VAL A 14 -18.16 -18.54 0.06
C VAL A 14 -17.26 -19.03 1.22
N PRO A 15 -16.38 -20.01 0.98
CA PRO A 15 -15.57 -20.57 2.05
C PRO A 15 -14.74 -19.44 2.71
N PRO A 16 -14.62 -19.42 4.04
CA PRO A 16 -13.90 -18.37 4.74
C PRO A 16 -12.45 -18.34 4.29
N VAL A 17 -11.96 -17.14 3.94
CA VAL A 17 -10.57 -16.93 3.51
C VAL A 17 -9.63 -17.40 4.62
N THR A 18 -8.77 -18.35 4.29
CA THR A 18 -7.84 -18.90 5.28
C THR A 18 -6.80 -17.87 5.71
N PRO A 19 -6.37 -17.93 6.94
CA PRO A 19 -5.32 -17.03 7.43
C PRO A 19 -3.98 -17.14 6.70
N ALA A 20 -3.69 -18.31 6.15
CA ALA A 20 -2.50 -18.51 5.32
C ALA A 20 -2.63 -17.76 3.98
N ALA A 21 -3.82 -17.75 3.39
CA ALA A 21 -4.09 -16.98 2.17
C ALA A 21 -3.94 -15.47 2.43
N ILE A 22 -4.44 -14.96 3.56
CA ILE A 22 -4.27 -13.55 3.95
C ILE A 22 -2.79 -13.20 4.12
N GLY A 23 -1.99 -14.05 4.77
CA GLY A 23 -0.56 -13.82 4.93
C GLY A 23 0.18 -13.79 3.60
N ARG A 24 -0.14 -14.70 2.68
CA ARG A 24 0.44 -14.71 1.33
C ARG A 24 0.06 -13.46 0.55
N LEU A 25 -1.21 -13.05 0.61
CA LEU A 25 -1.70 -11.85 -0.05
C LEU A 25 -0.98 -10.60 0.49
N ALA A 26 -0.78 -10.51 1.81
CA ALA A 26 -0.04 -9.43 2.42
C ALA A 26 1.42 -9.38 1.97
N ALA A 27 2.10 -10.54 1.89
CA ALA A 27 3.49 -10.60 1.46
C ALA A 27 3.63 -10.22 -0.02
N VAL A 28 2.79 -10.79 -0.89
CA VAL A 28 2.78 -10.46 -2.33
C VAL A 28 2.47 -8.98 -2.53
N GLY A 29 1.45 -8.45 -1.85
CA GLY A 29 1.09 -7.04 -1.94
C GLY A 29 2.20 -6.11 -1.44
N GLY A 30 2.73 -6.35 -0.24
CA GLY A 30 3.76 -5.48 0.35
C GLY A 30 5.09 -5.51 -0.39
N VAL A 31 5.57 -6.71 -0.77
CA VAL A 31 6.83 -6.85 -1.54
C VAL A 31 6.64 -6.37 -2.98
N GLY A 32 5.50 -6.70 -3.61
CA GLY A 32 5.17 -6.26 -4.96
C GLY A 32 5.09 -4.73 -5.05
N PHE A 33 4.51 -4.07 -4.05
CA PHE A 33 4.47 -2.62 -3.95
C PHE A 33 5.87 -2.01 -3.89
N LEU A 34 6.74 -2.51 -3.01
CA LEU A 34 8.14 -2.07 -2.94
C LEU A 34 8.86 -2.23 -4.27
N VAL A 35 8.81 -3.44 -4.84
CA VAL A 35 9.55 -3.76 -6.08
C VAL A 35 9.05 -2.93 -7.26
N ALA A 36 7.73 -2.81 -7.43
CA ALA A 36 7.16 -2.06 -8.54
C ALA A 36 7.41 -0.55 -8.39
N SER A 37 7.33 0.01 -7.16
CA SER A 37 7.65 1.43 -6.94
C SER A 37 9.12 1.73 -7.25
N LEU A 38 10.06 0.93 -6.73
CA LEU A 38 11.47 1.11 -7.05
C LEU A 38 11.77 0.90 -8.55
N ALA A 39 11.10 -0.05 -9.19
CA ALA A 39 11.23 -0.24 -10.64
C ALA A 39 10.72 0.97 -11.43
N SER A 40 9.63 1.62 -10.99
CA SER A 40 9.15 2.86 -11.59
C SER A 40 10.21 3.96 -11.52
N ASP A 41 10.77 4.18 -10.33
CA ASP A 41 11.82 5.20 -10.12
C ASP A 41 13.06 4.93 -10.98
N LEU A 42 13.47 3.67 -11.07
CA LEU A 42 14.62 3.27 -11.91
C LEU A 42 14.36 3.46 -13.41
N VAL A 43 13.13 3.22 -13.87
CA VAL A 43 12.73 3.41 -15.27
C VAL A 43 12.68 4.89 -15.64
N ILE A 44 12.09 5.73 -14.76
CA ILE A 44 12.02 7.18 -14.98
C ILE A 44 13.42 7.79 -14.92
N GLY A 45 14.27 7.30 -14.03
CA GLY A 45 15.62 7.82 -13.81
C GLY A 45 15.63 9.18 -13.09
N PRO A 46 16.73 9.96 -13.24
CA PRO A 46 16.82 11.28 -12.63
C PRO A 46 15.71 12.21 -13.14
N PHE A 47 14.82 12.59 -12.24
CA PHE A 47 13.68 13.44 -12.57
C PHE A 47 13.99 14.91 -12.26
N PRO A 48 13.60 15.87 -13.12
CA PRO A 48 13.81 17.29 -12.89
C PRO A 48 13.15 17.75 -11.59
N GLY A 49 13.78 18.67 -10.87
CA GLY A 49 13.17 19.28 -9.69
C GLY A 49 12.04 20.24 -10.01
N PRO A 50 11.19 20.62 -9.04
CA PRO A 50 10.05 21.53 -9.26
C PRO A 50 10.48 22.91 -9.78
N ASP A 51 11.70 23.37 -9.43
CA ASP A 51 12.23 24.66 -9.84
C ASP A 51 12.92 24.63 -11.22
N THR A 52 12.84 23.51 -11.96
CA THR A 52 13.48 23.39 -13.27
C THR A 52 12.83 24.34 -14.27
N PRO A 53 13.63 25.15 -15.01
CA PRO A 53 13.09 26.09 -15.99
C PRO A 53 12.22 25.41 -17.08
N PRO A 54 11.12 26.04 -17.53
CA PRO A 54 10.20 25.44 -18.50
C PRO A 54 10.87 24.91 -19.78
N ALA A 55 11.84 25.63 -20.32
CA ALA A 55 12.55 25.21 -21.52
C ALA A 55 13.37 23.92 -21.33
N GLN A 56 13.91 23.69 -20.11
CA GLN A 56 14.60 22.45 -19.78
C GLN A 56 13.62 21.31 -19.58
N LEU A 57 12.43 21.57 -19.03
CA LEU A 57 11.37 20.57 -18.92
C LEU A 57 10.93 20.07 -20.28
N VAL A 58 10.70 20.98 -21.24
CA VAL A 58 10.34 20.61 -22.63
C VAL A 58 11.40 19.69 -23.24
N SER A 59 12.68 20.03 -23.10
CA SER A 59 13.77 19.21 -23.65
C SER A 59 13.88 17.85 -22.94
N PHE A 60 13.68 17.82 -21.62
CA PHE A 60 13.69 16.58 -20.82
C PHE A 60 12.59 15.64 -21.26
N TYR A 61 11.34 16.12 -21.29
CA TYR A 61 10.20 15.27 -21.66
C TYR A 61 10.26 14.84 -23.14
N ALA A 62 10.73 15.69 -24.04
CA ALA A 62 10.94 15.29 -25.43
C ALA A 62 11.96 14.13 -25.57
N ALA A 63 13.02 14.15 -24.76
CA ALA A 63 14.04 13.11 -24.78
C ALA A 63 13.65 11.82 -24.01
N HIS A 64 12.79 11.93 -22.96
CA HIS A 64 12.54 10.84 -22.01
C HIS A 64 11.06 10.41 -21.96
N HIS A 65 10.21 10.86 -22.90
CA HIS A 65 8.75 10.61 -22.91
C HIS A 65 8.38 9.14 -22.72
N ALA A 66 9.05 8.23 -23.43
CA ALA A 66 8.78 6.80 -23.34
C ALA A 66 9.13 6.22 -21.96
N GLN A 67 10.22 6.69 -21.33
CA GLN A 67 10.63 6.26 -20.00
C GLN A 67 9.66 6.76 -18.93
N VAL A 68 9.25 8.04 -19.01
CA VAL A 68 8.29 8.64 -18.08
C VAL A 68 6.93 7.94 -18.18
N GLY A 69 6.41 7.72 -19.38
CA GLY A 69 5.15 7.01 -19.60
C GLY A 69 5.21 5.55 -19.10
N THR A 70 6.31 4.83 -19.39
CA THR A 70 6.51 3.46 -18.91
C THR A 70 6.62 3.43 -17.38
N GLY A 71 7.36 4.35 -16.79
CA GLY A 71 7.47 4.47 -15.33
C GLY A 71 6.11 4.72 -14.67
N GLY A 72 5.29 5.60 -15.25
CA GLY A 72 3.91 5.82 -14.82
C GLY A 72 3.07 4.54 -14.84
N LEU A 73 3.17 3.73 -15.89
CA LEU A 73 2.48 2.43 -15.97
C LEU A 73 2.95 1.47 -14.86
N VAL A 74 4.26 1.38 -14.63
CA VAL A 74 4.83 0.54 -13.56
C VAL A 74 4.36 1.04 -12.18
N LEU A 75 4.26 2.36 -11.98
CA LEU A 75 3.72 2.94 -10.75
C LEU A 75 2.24 2.59 -10.56
N ALA A 76 1.43 2.58 -11.63
CA ALA A 76 0.05 2.12 -11.54
C ALA A 76 -0.05 0.66 -11.06
N VAL A 77 0.84 -0.21 -11.55
CA VAL A 77 0.93 -1.61 -11.08
C VAL A 77 1.31 -1.67 -9.61
N SER A 78 2.18 -0.78 -9.12
CA SER A 78 2.50 -0.72 -7.68
C SER A 78 1.26 -0.42 -6.85
N GLY A 79 0.39 0.50 -7.30
CA GLY A 79 -0.90 0.78 -6.65
C GLY A 79 -1.79 -0.45 -6.50
N VAL A 80 -1.82 -1.34 -7.51
CA VAL A 80 -2.56 -2.61 -7.41
C VAL A 80 -1.99 -3.49 -6.29
N PHE A 81 -0.67 -3.61 -6.19
CA PHE A 81 -0.04 -4.37 -5.10
C PHE A 81 -0.33 -3.76 -3.74
N PHE A 82 -0.38 -2.43 -3.63
CA PHE A 82 -0.76 -1.75 -2.39
C PHE A 82 -2.21 -2.06 -1.99
N VAL A 83 -3.15 -2.10 -2.93
CA VAL A 83 -4.53 -2.54 -2.67
C VAL A 83 -4.58 -3.97 -2.15
N LEU A 84 -3.82 -4.90 -2.75
CA LEU A 84 -3.75 -6.29 -2.28
C LEU A 84 -3.23 -6.37 -0.85
N PHE A 85 -2.20 -5.59 -0.52
CA PHE A 85 -1.68 -5.46 0.84
C PHE A 85 -2.75 -4.94 1.81
N GLY A 86 -3.43 -3.84 1.46
CA GLY A 86 -4.48 -3.24 2.28
C GLY A 86 -5.67 -4.17 2.52
N LEU A 87 -6.10 -4.91 1.50
CA LEU A 87 -7.14 -5.95 1.62
C LEU A 87 -6.74 -7.04 2.61
N ALA A 88 -5.49 -7.49 2.56
CA ALA A 88 -4.97 -8.48 3.49
C ALA A 88 -4.94 -7.96 4.93
N VAL A 89 -4.52 -6.72 5.13
CA VAL A 89 -4.53 -6.05 6.43
C VAL A 89 -5.96 -5.88 6.95
N TRP A 90 -6.87 -5.39 6.13
CA TRP A 90 -8.28 -5.27 6.47
C TRP A 90 -8.88 -6.61 6.92
N ALA A 91 -8.66 -7.68 6.14
CA ALA A 91 -9.12 -9.01 6.47
C ALA A 91 -8.53 -9.50 7.81
N ARG A 92 -7.27 -9.16 8.09
CA ARG A 92 -6.60 -9.48 9.33
C ARG A 92 -7.21 -8.76 10.53
N ILE A 93 -7.51 -7.47 10.39
CA ILE A 93 -8.17 -6.66 11.43
C ILE A 93 -9.56 -7.25 11.71
N ARG A 94 -10.33 -7.57 10.67
CA ARG A 94 -11.65 -8.21 10.80
C ARG A 94 -11.60 -9.54 11.55
N GLN A 95 -10.61 -10.38 11.28
CA GLN A 95 -10.45 -11.67 11.96
C GLN A 95 -10.02 -11.54 13.42
N ALA A 96 -9.38 -10.45 13.81
CA ALA A 96 -8.96 -10.22 15.19
C ALA A 96 -10.10 -9.72 16.09
N SER A 97 -11.34 -9.67 15.61
CA SER A 97 -12.49 -9.08 16.30
C SER A 97 -12.32 -7.60 16.65
N ALA A 98 -11.43 -6.94 15.94
CA ALA A 98 -11.23 -5.52 16.09
C ALA A 98 -12.51 -4.76 15.78
N SER A 99 -12.62 -3.56 16.33
CA SER A 99 -13.73 -2.65 16.04
C SER A 99 -13.96 -2.53 14.53
N PRO A 100 -15.21 -2.65 14.03
CA PRO A 100 -15.52 -2.42 12.62
C PRO A 100 -15.02 -1.07 12.12
N LEU A 101 -14.95 -0.07 13.01
CA LEU A 101 -14.42 1.26 12.74
C LEU A 101 -12.94 1.22 12.33
N LEU A 102 -12.10 0.47 13.04
CA LEU A 102 -10.68 0.34 12.70
C LEU A 102 -10.47 -0.38 11.36
N ALA A 103 -11.26 -1.41 11.09
CA ALA A 103 -11.22 -2.09 9.81
C ALA A 103 -11.67 -1.16 8.67
N GLY A 104 -12.73 -0.37 8.90
CA GLY A 104 -13.21 0.63 7.95
C GLY A 104 -12.18 1.72 7.69
N LEU A 105 -11.54 2.26 8.74
CA LEU A 105 -10.49 3.26 8.62
C LEU A 105 -9.29 2.74 7.80
N ALA A 106 -8.85 1.52 8.07
CA ALA A 106 -7.76 0.89 7.32
C ALA A 106 -8.11 0.74 5.82
N MET A 107 -9.35 0.37 5.50
CA MET A 107 -9.80 0.24 4.12
C MET A 107 -9.87 1.60 3.41
N ILE A 108 -10.45 2.62 4.07
CA ILE A 108 -10.55 3.98 3.50
C ILE A 108 -9.15 4.55 3.28
N ALA A 109 -8.25 4.42 4.24
CA ALA A 109 -6.88 4.89 4.11
C ALA A 109 -6.12 4.16 2.99
N THR A 110 -6.33 2.84 2.82
CA THR A 110 -5.78 2.08 1.70
C THR A 110 -6.32 2.60 0.36
N ALA A 111 -7.63 2.85 0.27
CA ALA A 111 -8.25 3.34 -0.96
C ALA A 111 -7.73 4.74 -1.32
N LEU A 112 -7.60 5.63 -0.34
CA LEU A 112 -7.03 6.97 -0.56
C LEU A 112 -5.59 6.88 -1.07
N ALA A 113 -4.73 6.09 -0.44
CA ALA A 113 -3.34 5.93 -0.88
C ALA A 113 -3.24 5.29 -2.27
N ALA A 114 -4.10 4.32 -2.60
CA ALA A 114 -4.13 3.74 -3.94
C ALA A 114 -4.60 4.76 -4.99
N VAL A 115 -5.59 5.58 -4.68
CA VAL A 115 -6.08 6.64 -5.59
C VAL A 115 -4.99 7.69 -5.82
N THR A 116 -4.28 8.14 -4.79
CA THR A 116 -3.18 9.11 -4.97
C THR A 116 -2.05 8.52 -5.82
N THR A 117 -1.68 7.25 -5.59
CA THR A 117 -0.71 6.54 -6.44
C THR A 117 -1.16 6.47 -7.90
N LEU A 118 -2.44 6.19 -8.16
CA LEU A 118 -2.99 6.16 -9.53
C LEU A 118 -3.03 7.54 -10.17
N ILE A 119 -3.32 8.60 -9.41
CA ILE A 119 -3.26 9.98 -9.91
C ILE A 119 -1.82 10.31 -10.30
N SER A 120 -0.83 10.00 -9.47
CA SER A 120 0.58 10.21 -9.78
C SER A 120 1.01 9.43 -11.02
N ALA A 121 0.61 8.17 -11.12
CA ALA A 121 0.87 7.34 -12.30
C ALA A 121 0.24 7.91 -13.58
N GLY A 122 -1.00 8.38 -13.49
CA GLY A 122 -1.69 9.05 -14.60
C GLY A 122 -1.01 10.35 -15.01
N THR A 123 -0.51 11.13 -14.05
CA THR A 123 0.26 12.36 -14.33
C THR A 123 1.54 12.03 -15.11
N TYR A 124 2.30 11.00 -14.72
CA TYR A 124 3.47 10.56 -15.49
C TYR A 124 3.09 10.05 -16.88
N GLY A 125 1.96 9.35 -17.03
CA GLY A 125 1.44 8.94 -18.33
C GLY A 125 1.18 10.15 -19.23
N VAL A 126 0.45 11.16 -18.73
CA VAL A 126 0.18 12.41 -19.48
C VAL A 126 1.47 13.15 -19.82
N LEU A 127 2.42 13.27 -18.87
CA LEU A 127 3.71 13.93 -19.12
C LEU A 127 4.53 13.20 -20.19
N GLY A 128 4.47 11.86 -20.21
CA GLY A 128 5.09 11.05 -21.26
C GLY A 128 4.46 11.31 -22.63
N ASP A 129 3.13 11.25 -22.73
CA ASP A 129 2.40 11.47 -23.98
C ASP A 129 2.59 12.91 -24.51
N VAL A 130 2.47 13.92 -23.64
CA VAL A 130 2.65 15.32 -23.98
C VAL A 130 4.08 15.61 -24.39
N GLY A 131 5.07 14.99 -23.74
CA GLY A 131 6.48 15.10 -24.09
C GLY A 131 6.82 14.63 -25.52
N ALA A 132 6.04 13.69 -26.05
CA ALA A 132 6.18 13.22 -27.44
C ALA A 132 5.65 14.22 -28.48
N LEU A 133 4.83 15.21 -28.08
CA LEU A 133 4.20 16.17 -28.97
C LEU A 133 5.13 17.35 -29.23
N HIS A 134 5.18 17.81 -30.51
CA HIS A 134 5.88 19.03 -30.90
C HIS A 134 5.02 20.25 -30.62
N GLY A 135 5.61 21.31 -30.08
CA GLY A 135 4.91 22.58 -29.89
C GLY A 135 4.05 22.70 -28.65
N VAL A 136 4.35 21.92 -27.63
CA VAL A 136 3.68 22.01 -26.33
C VAL A 136 4.01 23.35 -25.66
N ASP A 137 3.00 23.98 -25.07
CA ASP A 137 3.19 25.17 -24.24
C ASP A 137 4.02 24.83 -22.99
N ALA A 138 5.16 25.46 -22.87
CA ALA A 138 6.10 25.25 -21.79
C ALA A 138 5.51 25.56 -20.39
N ALA A 139 4.60 26.56 -20.31
CA ALA A 139 3.93 26.91 -19.06
C ALA A 139 2.90 25.84 -18.63
N ALA A 140 2.16 25.28 -19.58
CA ALA A 140 1.26 24.18 -19.33
C ALA A 140 2.02 22.93 -18.86
N LEU A 141 3.13 22.60 -19.53
CA LEU A 141 3.98 21.48 -19.14
C LEU A 141 4.56 21.66 -17.73
N GLN A 142 4.98 22.88 -17.39
CA GLN A 142 5.48 23.19 -16.05
C GLN A 142 4.38 23.04 -14.99
N ALA A 143 3.15 23.48 -15.27
CA ALA A 143 2.03 23.30 -14.35
C ALA A 143 1.75 21.82 -14.05
N TRP A 144 1.76 20.97 -15.08
CA TRP A 144 1.62 19.52 -14.92
C TRP A 144 2.81 18.89 -14.17
N HIS A 145 4.03 19.35 -14.44
CA HIS A 145 5.22 18.89 -13.75
C HIS A 145 5.18 19.22 -12.25
N ILE A 146 4.82 20.46 -11.90
CA ILE A 146 4.64 20.87 -10.50
C ILE A 146 3.53 20.07 -9.84
N MET A 147 2.40 19.88 -10.51
CA MET A 147 1.29 19.08 -9.98
C MET A 147 1.69 17.62 -9.73
N GLY A 148 2.54 17.06 -10.58
CA GLY A 148 3.11 15.71 -10.40
C GLY A 148 4.10 15.63 -9.23
N SER A 149 4.96 16.65 -9.08
CA SER A 149 5.94 16.73 -7.99
C SER A 149 5.32 17.12 -6.65
N ASP A 150 4.32 18.03 -6.64
CA ASP A 150 3.63 18.49 -5.42
C ASP A 150 2.42 17.62 -5.06
N GLY A 151 1.99 16.73 -5.93
CA GLY A 151 1.04 15.66 -5.63
C GLY A 151 1.44 14.84 -4.40
N SER A 152 2.71 14.99 -4.00
CA SER A 152 3.29 14.48 -2.76
C SER A 152 2.53 14.83 -1.49
N LEU A 153 1.82 15.96 -1.41
CA LEU A 153 1.03 16.31 -0.22
C LEU A 153 -0.17 15.37 -0.03
N ALA A 154 -0.91 15.10 -1.10
CA ALA A 154 -2.04 14.17 -1.05
C ALA A 154 -1.58 12.75 -0.76
N ASP A 155 -0.44 12.34 -1.35
CA ASP A 155 0.18 11.05 -1.11
C ASP A 155 0.71 10.94 0.32
N SER A 156 1.43 11.96 0.81
CA SER A 156 1.93 12.02 2.18
C SER A 156 0.80 11.94 3.20
N PHE A 157 -0.30 12.67 2.98
CA PHE A 157 -1.44 12.66 3.88
C PHE A 157 -2.18 11.32 3.86
N SER A 158 -2.38 10.72 2.69
CA SER A 158 -3.00 9.41 2.57
C SER A 158 -2.16 8.29 3.21
N THR A 159 -0.84 8.35 3.04
CA THR A 159 0.13 7.46 3.68
C THR A 159 0.17 7.65 5.19
N PHE A 160 0.12 8.90 5.67
CA PHE A 160 -0.02 9.22 7.09
C PHE A 160 -1.27 8.56 7.69
N LEU A 161 -2.43 8.73 7.06
CA LEU A 161 -3.69 8.13 7.52
C LEU A 161 -3.61 6.60 7.54
N PHE A 162 -2.99 6.02 6.52
CA PHE A 162 -2.79 4.58 6.45
C PHE A 162 -1.92 4.08 7.61
N LEU A 163 -0.78 4.70 7.86
CA LEU A 163 0.12 4.34 8.95
C LEU A 163 -0.53 4.54 10.33
N LEU A 164 -1.33 5.59 10.50
CA LEU A 164 -2.10 5.83 11.72
C LEU A 164 -3.13 4.71 11.95
N ALA A 165 -3.83 4.28 10.91
CA ALA A 165 -4.75 3.16 10.97
C ALA A 165 -4.03 1.85 11.35
N MET A 166 -2.82 1.62 10.81
CA MET A 166 -1.98 0.47 11.15
C MET A 166 -1.51 0.50 12.60
N ALA A 167 -1.09 1.67 13.09
CA ALA A 167 -0.73 1.86 14.50
C ALA A 167 -1.92 1.56 15.41
N GLY A 168 -3.09 2.12 15.11
CA GLY A 168 -4.33 1.83 15.84
C GLY A 168 -4.72 0.35 15.84
N ALA A 169 -4.63 -0.31 14.70
CA ALA A 169 -4.93 -1.74 14.56
C ALA A 169 -3.96 -2.62 15.38
N GLY A 170 -2.70 -2.24 15.48
CA GLY A 170 -1.72 -2.98 16.28
C GLY A 170 -1.83 -2.72 17.78
N VAL A 171 -2.01 -1.46 18.19
CA VAL A 171 -2.05 -1.07 19.61
C VAL A 171 -3.41 -1.41 20.24
N LEU A 172 -4.51 -0.97 19.62
CA LEU A 172 -5.85 -1.09 20.19
C LEU A 172 -6.46 -2.48 19.94
N ALA A 173 -6.34 -2.99 18.73
CA ALA A 173 -6.96 -4.25 18.32
C ALA A 173 -6.04 -5.47 18.44
N ARG A 174 -4.74 -5.29 18.66
CA ARG A 174 -3.72 -6.36 18.66
C ARG A 174 -3.78 -7.25 17.41
N ALA A 175 -4.28 -6.70 16.31
CA ALA A 175 -4.43 -7.39 15.03
C ALA A 175 -3.09 -7.59 14.32
N LEU A 176 -2.14 -6.70 14.57
CA LEU A 176 -0.80 -6.69 14.00
C LEU A 176 0.27 -6.91 15.07
N PRO A 177 1.48 -7.36 14.69
CA PRO A 177 2.64 -7.39 15.58
C PRO A 177 2.90 -6.02 16.19
N ARG A 178 3.22 -5.98 17.48
CA ARG A 178 3.42 -4.71 18.22
C ARG A 178 4.49 -3.82 17.58
N TRP A 179 5.57 -4.41 17.09
CA TRP A 179 6.65 -3.64 16.47
C TRP A 179 6.20 -2.88 15.23
N LEU A 180 5.28 -3.46 14.41
CA LEU A 180 4.69 -2.78 13.26
C LEU A 180 3.88 -1.56 13.69
N ALA A 181 3.10 -1.67 14.76
CA ALA A 181 2.32 -0.57 15.28
C ALA A 181 3.22 0.58 15.80
N TRP A 182 4.26 0.23 16.56
CA TRP A 182 5.18 1.22 17.11
C TRP A 182 6.05 1.91 16.06
N THR A 183 6.46 1.19 15.02
CA THR A 183 7.23 1.78 13.90
C THR A 183 6.36 2.58 12.94
N ALA A 184 5.06 2.27 12.83
CA ALA A 184 4.13 3.04 12.02
C ALA A 184 3.92 4.47 12.54
N MET A 185 3.94 4.69 13.86
CA MET A 185 3.73 6.03 14.44
C MET A 185 4.79 7.06 14.01
N PRO A 186 6.09 6.83 14.27
CA PRO A 186 7.12 7.79 13.85
C PRO A 186 7.17 7.93 12.33
N LEU A 187 6.92 6.85 11.58
CA LEU A 187 6.88 6.90 10.14
C LEU A 187 5.70 7.73 9.63
N ALA A 188 4.53 7.66 10.28
CA ALA A 188 3.39 8.53 9.98
C ALA A 188 3.75 10.01 10.17
N VAL A 189 4.38 10.35 11.29
CA VAL A 189 4.82 11.74 11.54
C VAL A 189 5.84 12.20 10.48
N LEU A 190 6.75 11.31 10.08
CA LEU A 190 7.76 11.61 9.06
C LEU A 190 7.13 11.94 7.70
N GLN A 191 5.98 11.35 7.35
CA GLN A 191 5.25 11.68 6.11
C GLN A 191 4.72 13.11 6.07
N LEU A 192 4.55 13.78 7.22
CA LEU A 192 4.09 15.16 7.30
C LEU A 192 5.22 16.19 7.33
N VAL A 193 6.48 15.74 7.38
CA VAL A 193 7.64 16.64 7.38
C VAL A 193 7.86 17.17 5.95
N PRO A 194 8.10 18.49 5.77
CA PRO A 194 8.25 19.07 4.43
C PRO A 194 9.33 18.41 3.58
N ASN A 195 9.16 18.52 2.26
CA ASN A 195 9.85 17.90 1.12
C ASN A 195 11.33 17.51 1.21
N GLN A 196 12.11 18.10 2.10
CA GLN A 196 13.54 17.76 2.26
C GLN A 196 13.78 16.29 2.65
N PHE A 197 12.81 15.66 3.31
CA PHE A 197 12.87 14.26 3.74
C PHE A 197 11.89 13.36 3.00
N GLY A 198 11.14 13.90 2.03
CA GLY A 198 10.07 13.18 1.34
C GLY A 198 10.53 11.87 0.69
N PHE A 199 11.68 11.89 0.03
CA PHE A 199 12.26 10.67 -0.57
C PHE A 199 12.59 9.61 0.50
N LEU A 200 13.22 10.02 1.60
CA LEU A 200 13.55 9.11 2.70
C LEU A 200 12.27 8.55 3.35
N ALA A 201 11.26 9.39 3.58
CA ALA A 201 9.99 8.98 4.14
C ALA A 201 9.28 7.96 3.25
N SER A 202 9.26 8.19 1.94
CA SER A 202 8.68 7.28 0.95
C SER A 202 9.44 5.95 0.90
N LEU A 203 10.77 5.97 0.86
CA LEU A 203 11.58 4.76 0.87
C LEU A 203 11.36 3.93 2.14
N LEU A 204 11.34 4.59 3.31
CA LEU A 204 11.07 3.91 4.58
C LEU A 204 9.65 3.32 4.61
N PHE A 205 8.67 4.00 4.03
CA PHE A 205 7.31 3.48 3.89
C PHE A 205 7.26 2.24 3.01
N LEU A 206 7.93 2.23 1.86
CA LEU A 206 8.02 1.07 0.98
C LEU A 206 8.63 -0.14 1.69
N VAL A 207 9.77 0.07 2.37
CA VAL A 207 10.45 -0.98 3.15
C VAL A 207 9.56 -1.47 4.29
N TRP A 208 8.91 -0.55 5.01
CA TRP A 208 7.99 -0.89 6.09
C TRP A 208 6.81 -1.74 5.59
N THR A 209 6.22 -1.39 4.45
CA THR A 209 5.10 -2.12 3.85
C THR A 209 5.50 -3.55 3.46
N ALA A 210 6.67 -3.72 2.86
CA ALA A 210 7.22 -5.04 2.54
C ALA A 210 7.49 -5.87 3.81
N ALA A 211 8.13 -5.27 4.83
CA ALA A 211 8.41 -5.92 6.11
C ALA A 211 7.11 -6.32 6.84
N ALA A 212 6.08 -5.46 6.78
CA ALA A 212 4.75 -5.76 7.31
C ALA A 212 4.11 -6.95 6.61
N GLY A 213 4.14 -6.98 5.28
CA GLY A 213 3.65 -8.10 4.49
C GLY A 213 4.33 -9.43 4.83
N ILE A 214 5.65 -9.43 4.90
CA ILE A 214 6.44 -10.60 5.28
C ILE A 214 6.12 -11.04 6.72
N SER A 215 6.00 -10.11 7.65
CA SER A 215 5.68 -10.43 9.06
C SER A 215 4.30 -11.05 9.21
N LEU A 216 3.32 -10.62 8.41
CA LEU A 216 1.98 -11.21 8.41
C LEU A 216 1.97 -12.63 7.83
N LEU A 217 2.91 -12.96 6.94
CA LEU A 217 3.10 -14.32 6.42
C LEU A 217 3.62 -15.27 7.49
N PHE A 218 4.60 -14.87 8.30
CA PHE A 218 5.27 -15.74 9.27
C PHE A 218 4.66 -15.71 10.67
N GLY A 219 4.04 -14.64 11.10
CA GLY A 219 3.59 -14.38 12.48
C GLY A 219 2.52 -15.34 13.05
N ARG A 220 2.16 -16.40 12.34
CA ARG A 220 1.24 -17.45 12.80
C ARG A 220 1.90 -18.81 13.01
N ARG A 221 3.00 -19.10 12.35
CA ARG A 221 3.68 -20.39 12.54
C ARG A 221 4.08 -20.55 14.00
N ASP A 222 4.55 -19.48 14.62
CA ASP A 222 5.00 -19.50 16.00
C ASP A 222 3.85 -19.74 16.99
N ARG A 223 2.69 -19.09 16.82
CA ARG A 223 1.53 -19.26 17.71
C ARG A 223 0.87 -20.63 17.62
N GLN A 224 0.92 -21.27 16.47
CA GLN A 224 0.36 -22.59 16.27
C GLN A 224 1.30 -23.66 16.83
N ALA A 225 2.60 -23.50 16.66
CA ALA A 225 3.63 -24.33 17.30
C ALA A 225 3.55 -24.25 18.82
N ASP A 226 3.41 -23.05 19.38
CA ASP A 226 3.26 -22.86 20.84
C ASP A 226 1.98 -23.52 21.38
N ARG A 227 0.85 -23.41 20.68
CA ARG A 227 -0.40 -24.06 21.10
C ARG A 227 -0.30 -25.58 21.05
N THR A 228 0.34 -26.13 20.03
CA THR A 228 0.55 -27.58 19.90
C THR A 228 1.50 -28.06 20.99
N ALA A 229 2.57 -27.33 21.25
CA ALA A 229 3.52 -27.66 22.33
C ALA A 229 2.87 -27.58 23.74
N TYR A 230 1.93 -26.62 23.91
CA TYR A 230 1.20 -26.48 25.18
C TYR A 230 0.23 -27.65 25.38
N ALA A 231 -0.54 -28.02 24.35
CA ALA A 231 -1.47 -29.14 24.39
C ALA A 231 -0.77 -30.46 24.68
N VAL A 232 0.38 -30.72 24.05
CA VAL A 232 1.19 -31.91 24.30
C VAL A 232 1.72 -31.93 25.76
N ARG A 233 2.11 -30.77 26.31
CA ARG A 233 2.56 -30.71 27.72
C ARG A 233 1.44 -30.93 28.70
N GLU A 234 0.22 -30.55 28.44
CA GLU A 234 -0.95 -30.84 29.29
C GLU A 234 -1.30 -32.32 29.26
N GLU A 235 -1.31 -32.96 28.08
CA GLU A 235 -1.54 -34.42 28.00
C GLU A 235 -0.50 -35.23 28.79
N VAL A 236 0.77 -34.87 28.69
CA VAL A 236 1.85 -35.54 29.44
C VAL A 236 1.73 -35.30 30.97
N ARG A 237 1.10 -34.20 31.41
CA ARG A 237 0.93 -33.89 32.84
C ARG A 237 -0.25 -34.65 33.49
N HIS A 238 -1.18 -35.11 32.67
CA HIS A 238 -2.39 -35.82 33.10
C HIS A 238 -2.29 -37.35 32.90
N ALA A 239 -1.24 -37.86 32.27
CA ALA A 239 -0.90 -39.27 32.12
C ALA A 239 0.05 -39.72 33.24
#